data_46fd4c2878799c596b8cdf0b4ca20bb2
#
_entry.id   46fd4c2878799c596b8cdf0b4ca20bb2
#
_cell.length_a   1.000
_cell.length_b   1.000
_cell.length_c   1.000
_cell.angle_alpha   90.00
_cell.angle_beta   90.00
_cell.angle_gamma   90.00
#
_symmetry.space_group_name_H-M   'P 1'
#
loop_
_entity.id
_entity.type
_entity.pdbx_description
1 polymer ?
#
loop_
_entity_poly.entity_id
_entity_poly.type
_entity_poly.pdbx_seq_one_letter_code
_entity_poly.pdbx_strand_id
1 'polypeptide(L)'
;MVRRALAAAVVAGLALLAGACGTGAGNPYGGSTATTASPPSAASPNAPEVNPAGDIPDNQVFVPYRPPGARFTFKVPEGWARVQRGGTVTFTDKLNTIRMETRPAPAAPTVASARQAELPAIRSAGRRYEPGEVTRVRRPAGGVVLVTYKADAPADPVTGKVVHDAVERYEYWRGGTEAILTLAGPVGADNVDPWRIVTDSFRWR
;
A
#
# COMPACT_ATOMS: atom_id res chain seq x y z
N MET A 1 -42.86 13.67 26.23
CA MET A 1 -43.79 14.43 25.37
C MET A 1 -42.95 15.07 24.30
N VAL A 2 -42.97 14.86 23.05
CA VAL A 2 -43.99 14.69 22.01
C VAL A 2 -43.40 13.80 20.90
N ARG A 3 -44.13 12.78 20.51
CA ARG A 3 -43.92 11.96 19.30
C ARG A 3 -44.40 12.77 18.09
N ARG A 4 -43.74 12.63 16.94
CA ARG A 4 -44.43 12.66 15.63
C ARG A 4 -43.67 11.81 14.62
N ALA A 5 -44.32 10.75 14.20
CA ALA A 5 -44.11 9.97 12.99
C ALA A 5 -44.97 10.55 11.85
N LEU A 6 -44.65 10.22 10.61
CA LEU A 6 -45.47 10.18 9.38
C LEU A 6 -44.50 10.31 8.18
N ALA A 7 -44.58 9.68 7.04
CA ALA A 7 -45.33 8.56 6.53
C ALA A 7 -44.75 8.30 5.10
N ALA A 8 -44.96 7.13 4.60
CA ALA A 8 -44.52 6.59 3.32
C ALA A 8 -45.17 7.28 2.10
N ALA A 9 -44.49 7.20 0.96
CA ALA A 9 -45.14 7.23 -0.36
C ALA A 9 -44.39 6.31 -1.33
N VAL A 10 -45.07 5.24 -1.72
CA VAL A 10 -44.78 4.32 -2.80
C VAL A 10 -45.36 4.92 -4.08
N VAL A 11 -44.60 4.94 -5.17
CA VAL A 11 -45.17 5.09 -6.52
C VAL A 11 -44.53 4.03 -7.41
N ALA A 12 -45.35 3.06 -7.79
CA ALA A 12 -45.14 2.09 -8.84
C ALA A 12 -45.54 2.72 -10.17
N GLY A 13 -44.67 2.57 -11.16
CA GLY A 13 -45.00 2.96 -12.55
C GLY A 13 -44.57 1.85 -13.51
N LEU A 14 -45.56 1.06 -13.91
CA LEU A 14 -45.50 0.03 -14.94
C LEU A 14 -45.79 0.67 -16.30
N ALA A 15 -44.93 0.52 -17.29
CA ALA A 15 -45.26 0.79 -18.69
C ALA A 15 -44.68 -0.31 -19.59
N LEU A 16 -45.61 -1.15 -20.04
CA LEU A 16 -45.49 -2.05 -21.18
C LEU A 16 -45.72 -1.26 -22.47
N LEU A 17 -44.92 -1.46 -23.49
CA LEU A 17 -45.37 -1.30 -24.88
C LEU A 17 -44.66 -2.29 -25.79
N ALA A 18 -45.45 -3.03 -26.49
CA ALA A 18 -45.18 -4.08 -27.45
C ALA A 18 -44.95 -3.52 -28.87
N GLY A 19 -44.25 -4.32 -29.69
CA GLY A 19 -44.62 -4.47 -31.08
C GLY A 19 -43.70 -3.81 -32.11
N ALA A 20 -43.05 -4.64 -32.91
CA ALA A 20 -43.29 -4.70 -34.33
C ALA A 20 -42.38 -5.76 -35.00
N CYS A 21 -43.04 -6.79 -35.56
CA CYS A 21 -42.48 -7.70 -36.54
C CYS A 21 -42.25 -6.98 -37.86
N GLY A 22 -41.06 -7.05 -38.42
CA GLY A 22 -40.77 -6.67 -39.80
C GLY A 22 -40.15 -7.85 -40.51
N THR A 23 -40.93 -8.55 -41.31
CA THR A 23 -40.52 -9.56 -42.29
C THR A 23 -39.90 -8.90 -43.50
N GLY A 24 -38.61 -9.14 -43.79
CA GLY A 24 -37.93 -8.74 -45.01
C GLY A 24 -37.05 -9.86 -45.51
N ALA A 25 -37.45 -10.45 -46.63
CA ALA A 25 -36.75 -11.54 -47.28
C ALA A 25 -35.51 -11.12 -48.02
N GLY A 26 -34.45 -11.95 -47.91
CA GLY A 26 -33.55 -12.25 -49.00
C GLY A 26 -32.39 -11.33 -49.29
N ASN A 27 -31.19 -11.73 -48.89
CA ASN A 27 -30.06 -11.82 -49.83
C ASN A 27 -28.93 -12.71 -49.28
N PRO A 28 -28.51 -13.79 -49.95
CA PRO A 28 -27.44 -14.63 -49.54
C PRO A 28 -26.14 -14.25 -50.27
N TYR A 29 -25.42 -13.29 -49.79
CA TYR A 29 -23.97 -13.06 -50.09
C TYR A 29 -23.49 -11.85 -49.27
N GLY A 30 -22.98 -12.13 -48.11
CA GLY A 30 -22.28 -11.14 -47.28
C GLY A 30 -21.36 -11.88 -46.33
N GLY A 31 -20.11 -12.02 -46.72
CA GLY A 31 -19.08 -12.67 -45.93
C GLY A 31 -18.94 -12.01 -44.57
N SER A 32 -19.19 -12.77 -43.51
CA SER A 32 -18.81 -12.38 -42.15
C SER A 32 -17.30 -12.36 -42.05
N THR A 33 -16.72 -11.18 -42.13
CA THR A 33 -15.34 -10.98 -41.65
C THR A 33 -15.34 -11.20 -40.13
N ALA A 34 -15.06 -12.43 -39.71
CA ALA A 34 -14.71 -12.69 -38.35
C ALA A 34 -13.45 -11.88 -38.02
N THR A 35 -13.60 -10.81 -37.24
CA THR A 35 -12.46 -10.11 -36.66
C THR A 35 -11.82 -11.08 -35.66
N THR A 36 -10.81 -11.80 -36.12
CA THR A 36 -9.98 -12.64 -35.27
C THR A 36 -9.24 -11.69 -34.34
N ALA A 37 -9.69 -11.59 -33.10
CA ALA A 37 -8.91 -10.92 -32.07
C ALA A 37 -7.57 -11.65 -31.95
N SER A 38 -6.49 -10.97 -32.28
CA SER A 38 -5.14 -11.49 -32.07
C SER A 38 -4.98 -11.81 -30.60
N PRO A 39 -4.45 -12.99 -30.23
CA PRO A 39 -4.14 -13.28 -28.84
C PRO A 39 -3.14 -12.23 -28.32
N PRO A 40 -3.22 -11.85 -27.01
CA PRO A 40 -2.26 -10.92 -26.44
C PRO A 40 -0.86 -11.48 -26.69
N SER A 41 -0.02 -10.64 -27.30
CA SER A 41 1.38 -10.98 -27.58
C SER A 41 2.05 -11.31 -26.25
N ALA A 42 2.52 -12.53 -26.06
CA ALA A 42 3.32 -12.88 -24.91
C ALA A 42 4.53 -11.95 -24.86
N ALA A 43 4.75 -11.30 -23.71
CA ALA A 43 5.90 -10.44 -23.50
C ALA A 43 7.18 -11.24 -23.82
N SER A 44 8.07 -10.64 -24.61
CA SER A 44 9.36 -11.27 -24.93
C SER A 44 10.15 -11.46 -23.64
N PRO A 45 10.74 -12.64 -23.38
CA PRO A 45 11.52 -12.91 -22.17
C PRO A 45 12.71 -11.97 -21.96
N ASN A 46 13.11 -11.26 -23.00
CA ASN A 46 14.23 -10.30 -23.02
C ASN A 46 13.77 -8.83 -23.23
N ALA A 47 12.47 -8.55 -23.12
CA ALA A 47 12.02 -7.15 -23.16
C ALA A 47 12.56 -6.43 -21.92
N PRO A 48 13.09 -5.18 -22.06
CA PRO A 48 13.45 -4.38 -20.90
C PRO A 48 12.24 -4.23 -19.97
N GLU A 49 12.45 -4.47 -18.69
CA GLU A 49 11.42 -4.24 -17.69
C GLU A 49 11.06 -2.75 -17.67
N VAL A 50 9.79 -2.45 -17.87
CA VAL A 50 9.27 -1.08 -17.78
C VAL A 50 8.70 -0.92 -16.36
N ASN A 51 9.50 -0.34 -15.47
CA ASN A 51 9.05 -0.05 -14.12
C ASN A 51 8.32 1.30 -14.08
N PRO A 52 7.03 1.34 -13.75
CA PRO A 52 6.32 2.57 -13.44
C PRO A 52 7.04 3.39 -12.36
N ALA A 53 6.78 4.70 -12.35
CA ALA A 53 7.40 5.58 -11.37
C ALA A 53 7.01 5.16 -9.95
N GLY A 54 7.98 4.74 -9.15
CA GLY A 54 7.80 4.30 -7.77
C GLY A 54 7.82 2.79 -7.58
N ASP A 55 7.79 1.99 -8.65
CA ASP A 55 8.02 0.55 -8.51
C ASP A 55 9.48 0.27 -8.16
N ILE A 56 9.69 -0.65 -7.25
CA ILE A 56 11.01 -1.19 -6.93
C ILE A 56 11.25 -2.36 -7.89
N PRO A 57 12.32 -2.35 -8.70
CA PRO A 57 12.58 -3.38 -9.69
C PRO A 57 12.65 -4.80 -9.09
N ASP A 58 12.16 -5.80 -9.81
CA ASP A 58 12.18 -7.21 -9.38
C ASP A 58 13.60 -7.73 -9.14
N ASN A 59 14.58 -7.20 -9.86
CA ASN A 59 15.99 -7.54 -9.71
C ASN A 59 16.71 -6.74 -8.61
N GLN A 60 16.01 -5.93 -7.81
CA GLN A 60 16.60 -5.19 -6.70
C GLN A 60 17.25 -6.14 -5.69
N VAL A 61 18.51 -5.94 -5.44
CA VAL A 61 19.26 -6.69 -4.42
C VAL A 61 18.95 -6.12 -3.04
N PHE A 62 18.74 -7.00 -2.05
CA PHE A 62 18.49 -6.65 -0.66
C PHE A 62 19.63 -7.13 0.23
N VAL A 63 20.25 -6.21 0.95
CA VAL A 63 21.39 -6.48 1.85
C VAL A 63 20.99 -6.35 3.32
N PRO A 64 21.60 -7.14 4.23
CA PRO A 64 21.30 -7.04 5.64
C PRO A 64 21.83 -5.71 6.22
N TYR A 65 21.01 -5.09 7.05
CA TYR A 65 21.36 -3.89 7.80
C TYR A 65 21.09 -4.08 9.29
N ARG A 66 21.98 -3.53 10.11
CA ARG A 66 21.86 -3.46 11.56
C ARG A 66 22.06 -2.02 12.02
N PRO A 67 21.04 -1.35 12.61
CA PRO A 67 21.25 -0.05 13.21
C PRO A 67 22.27 -0.11 14.34
N PRO A 68 23.10 0.91 14.52
CA PRO A 68 24.05 0.96 15.65
C PRO A 68 23.34 0.78 16.99
N GLY A 69 23.86 -0.12 17.83
CA GLY A 69 23.26 -0.44 19.14
C GLY A 69 21.99 -1.27 19.12
N ALA A 70 21.40 -1.54 17.96
CA ALA A 70 20.17 -2.32 17.86
C ALA A 70 20.40 -3.82 18.11
N ARG A 71 19.39 -4.45 18.74
CA ARG A 71 19.32 -5.90 18.95
C ARG A 71 18.49 -6.61 17.89
N PHE A 72 18.48 -6.08 16.68
CA PHE A 72 17.80 -6.66 15.54
C PHE A 72 18.52 -6.34 14.23
N THR A 73 18.15 -7.05 13.19
CA THR A 73 18.60 -6.84 11.81
C THR A 73 17.41 -6.92 10.88
N PHE A 74 17.48 -6.25 9.72
CA PHE A 74 16.53 -6.39 8.62
C PHE A 74 17.25 -6.13 7.31
N LYS A 75 16.65 -6.49 6.18
CA LYS A 75 17.22 -6.21 4.86
C LYS A 75 16.71 -4.88 4.34
N VAL A 76 17.55 -4.21 3.57
CA VAL A 76 17.26 -2.97 2.86
C VAL A 76 17.71 -3.09 1.42
N PRO A 77 17.10 -2.39 0.47
CA PRO A 77 17.57 -2.37 -0.91
C PRO A 77 18.99 -1.82 -0.99
N GLU A 78 19.84 -2.49 -1.74
CA GLU A 78 21.21 -2.04 -2.00
C GLU A 78 21.21 -0.76 -2.82
N GLY A 79 22.11 0.16 -2.52
CA GLY A 79 22.29 1.42 -3.25
C GLY A 79 21.36 2.56 -2.82
N TRP A 80 20.37 2.31 -1.96
CA TRP A 80 19.50 3.38 -1.48
C TRP A 80 20.26 4.38 -0.60
N ALA A 81 19.94 5.66 -0.77
CA ALA A 81 20.48 6.73 0.07
C ALA A 81 20.08 6.51 1.53
N ARG A 82 21.03 6.66 2.47
CA ARG A 82 20.80 6.43 3.89
C ARG A 82 21.05 7.69 4.70
N VAL A 83 20.08 8.05 5.54
CA VAL A 83 20.21 9.11 6.54
C VAL A 83 19.89 8.55 7.91
N GLN A 84 20.76 8.84 8.91
CA GLN A 84 20.52 8.47 10.30
C GLN A 84 20.46 9.70 11.17
N ARG A 85 19.42 9.77 12.03
CA ARG A 85 19.23 10.86 13.01
C ARG A 85 18.73 10.25 14.32
N GLY A 86 19.57 10.29 15.34
CA GLY A 86 19.24 9.64 16.63
C GLY A 86 18.91 8.16 16.47
N GLY A 87 17.78 7.74 17.03
CA GLY A 87 17.28 6.35 16.94
C GLY A 87 16.54 5.99 15.64
N THR A 88 16.54 6.89 14.65
CA THR A 88 15.87 6.71 13.38
C THR A 88 16.87 6.58 12.25
N VAL A 89 16.69 5.58 11.38
CA VAL A 89 17.38 5.48 10.09
C VAL A 89 16.36 5.46 8.97
N THR A 90 16.65 6.19 7.90
CA THR A 90 15.80 6.28 6.71
C THR A 90 16.62 5.92 5.48
N PHE A 91 16.05 5.05 4.63
CA PHE A 91 16.58 4.72 3.31
C PHE A 91 15.61 5.24 2.28
N THR A 92 16.12 5.88 1.23
CA THR A 92 15.30 6.47 0.16
C THR A 92 15.90 6.18 -1.21
N ASP A 93 15.03 5.88 -2.14
CA ASP A 93 15.36 5.87 -3.57
C ASP A 93 14.16 6.43 -4.35
N LYS A 94 14.42 7.48 -5.13
CA LYS A 94 13.38 8.19 -5.92
C LYS A 94 12.17 8.54 -5.04
N LEU A 95 11.08 7.77 -5.17
CA LEU A 95 9.80 8.01 -4.54
C LEU A 95 9.52 7.06 -3.35
N ASN A 96 10.44 6.14 -3.07
CA ASN A 96 10.25 5.13 -2.02
C ASN A 96 11.05 5.46 -0.76
N THR A 97 10.48 5.11 0.38
CA THR A 97 11.11 5.32 1.69
C THR A 97 10.95 4.08 2.57
N ILE A 98 12.04 3.68 3.21
CA ILE A 98 12.06 2.71 4.31
C ILE A 98 12.60 3.41 5.54
N ARG A 99 11.80 3.51 6.60
CA ARG A 99 12.18 4.18 7.85
C ARG A 99 12.10 3.19 9.00
N MET A 100 13.18 3.08 9.77
CA MET A 100 13.24 2.30 10.99
C MET A 100 13.45 3.21 12.19
N GLU A 101 12.57 3.10 13.17
CA GLU A 101 12.64 3.82 14.45
C GLU A 101 12.74 2.82 15.58
N THR A 102 13.43 3.19 16.64
CA THR A 102 13.53 2.38 17.86
C THR A 102 13.20 3.25 19.06
N ARG A 103 12.31 2.74 19.93
CA ARG A 103 11.95 3.40 21.18
C ARG A 103 11.77 2.41 22.33
N PRO A 104 11.96 2.83 23.58
CA PRO A 104 11.52 2.07 24.74
C PRO A 104 9.98 1.93 24.73
N ALA A 105 9.50 0.73 25.03
CA ALA A 105 8.07 0.45 25.16
C ALA A 105 7.86 -0.63 26.24
N PRO A 106 7.26 -0.30 27.39
CA PRO A 106 7.12 -1.24 28.51
C PRO A 106 6.19 -2.42 28.20
N ALA A 107 5.29 -2.26 27.23
CA ALA A 107 4.37 -3.28 26.77
C ALA A 107 4.39 -3.42 25.25
N ALA A 108 4.05 -4.62 24.76
CA ALA A 108 3.90 -4.86 23.33
C ALA A 108 2.74 -4.04 22.74
N PRO A 109 2.89 -3.49 21.53
CA PRO A 109 1.81 -2.82 20.85
C PRO A 109 0.66 -3.78 20.56
N THR A 110 -0.55 -3.25 20.61
CA THR A 110 -1.80 -3.95 20.29
C THR A 110 -2.57 -3.15 19.24
N VAL A 111 -3.52 -3.80 18.57
CA VAL A 111 -4.44 -3.10 17.67
C VAL A 111 -5.18 -1.97 18.41
N ALA A 112 -5.53 -2.19 19.68
CA ALA A 112 -6.20 -1.17 20.49
C ALA A 112 -5.28 0.03 20.77
N SER A 113 -4.04 -0.21 21.25
CA SER A 113 -3.08 0.88 21.51
C SER A 113 -2.73 1.66 20.26
N ALA A 114 -2.54 0.99 19.11
CA ALA A 114 -2.27 1.64 17.83
C ALA A 114 -3.44 2.54 17.40
N ARG A 115 -4.68 2.09 17.57
CA ARG A 115 -5.88 2.89 17.27
C ARG A 115 -6.04 4.08 18.21
N GLN A 116 -5.67 3.95 19.48
CA GLN A 116 -5.85 4.99 20.48
C GLN A 116 -4.74 6.04 20.49
N ALA A 117 -3.50 5.65 20.23
CA ALA A 117 -2.34 6.52 20.34
C ALA A 117 -1.67 6.83 18.97
N GLU A 118 -1.36 5.78 18.17
CA GLU A 118 -0.59 5.98 16.94
C GLU A 118 -1.42 6.64 15.83
N LEU A 119 -2.64 6.14 15.57
CA LEU A 119 -3.49 6.68 14.50
C LEU A 119 -3.81 8.17 14.66
N PRO A 120 -4.19 8.68 15.86
CA PRO A 120 -4.40 10.12 16.03
C PRO A 120 -3.16 10.94 15.71
N ALA A 121 -1.96 10.48 16.12
CA ALA A 121 -0.70 11.15 15.83
C ALA A 121 -0.37 11.15 14.33
N ILE A 122 -0.53 9.99 13.66
CA ILE A 122 -0.34 9.84 12.21
C ILE A 122 -1.30 10.76 11.45
N ARG A 123 -2.58 10.74 11.80
CA ARG A 123 -3.60 11.58 11.18
C ARG A 123 -3.33 13.08 11.36
N SER A 124 -2.88 13.47 12.54
CA SER A 124 -2.54 14.87 12.83
C SER A 124 -1.33 15.36 12.04
N ALA A 125 -0.35 14.49 11.78
CA ALA A 125 0.85 14.80 11.04
C ALA A 125 0.69 14.70 9.52
N GLY A 126 -0.22 13.84 9.05
CA GLY A 126 -0.40 13.52 7.63
C GLY A 126 -1.25 14.55 6.88
N ARG A 127 -0.72 15.07 5.77
CA ARG A 127 -1.52 15.84 4.81
C ARG A 127 -2.27 14.87 3.89
N ARG A 128 -3.51 15.20 3.51
CA ARG A 128 -4.38 14.33 2.69
C ARG A 128 -4.43 12.89 3.24
N TYR A 129 -4.53 12.77 4.55
CA TYR A 129 -4.60 11.48 5.21
C TYR A 129 -5.87 10.71 4.82
N GLU A 130 -5.67 9.47 4.36
CA GLU A 130 -6.73 8.49 4.11
C GLU A 130 -6.50 7.29 5.02
N PRO A 131 -7.50 6.90 5.84
CA PRO A 131 -7.33 5.77 6.74
C PRO A 131 -7.25 4.45 5.95
N GLY A 132 -6.41 3.55 6.43
CA GLY A 132 -6.38 2.15 6.06
C GLY A 132 -6.79 1.28 7.23
N GLU A 133 -6.11 0.14 7.38
CA GLU A 133 -6.42 -0.84 8.39
C GLU A 133 -5.42 -0.82 9.56
N VAL A 134 -5.89 -1.23 10.74
CA VAL A 134 -5.03 -1.59 11.88
C VAL A 134 -5.32 -3.03 12.23
N THR A 135 -4.34 -3.89 11.99
CA THR A 135 -4.48 -5.35 12.13
C THR A 135 -3.27 -5.95 12.84
N ARG A 136 -3.41 -7.19 13.29
CA ARG A 136 -2.29 -7.99 13.75
C ARG A 136 -1.91 -8.99 12.67
N VAL A 137 -0.69 -8.92 12.19
CA VAL A 137 -0.16 -9.83 11.17
C VAL A 137 0.97 -10.69 11.74
N ARG A 138 1.21 -11.84 11.11
CA ARG A 138 2.32 -12.70 11.45
C ARG A 138 3.49 -12.43 10.51
N ARG A 139 4.68 -12.22 11.09
CA ARG A 139 5.95 -12.15 10.39
C ARG A 139 6.93 -13.17 11.00
N PRO A 140 8.02 -13.52 10.35
CA PRO A 140 9.00 -14.47 10.92
C PRO A 140 9.54 -14.07 12.29
N ALA A 141 9.55 -12.77 12.61
CA ALA A 141 9.92 -12.24 13.92
C ALA A 141 8.82 -12.35 15.00
N GLY A 142 7.64 -12.84 14.66
CA GLY A 142 6.49 -12.98 15.55
C GLY A 142 5.24 -12.25 15.08
N GLY A 143 4.29 -12.07 15.99
CA GLY A 143 3.10 -11.25 15.74
C GLY A 143 3.45 -9.77 15.85
N VAL A 144 3.07 -8.98 14.85
CA VAL A 144 3.31 -7.53 14.78
C VAL A 144 2.01 -6.78 14.53
N VAL A 145 1.91 -5.54 14.99
CA VAL A 145 0.81 -4.66 14.60
C VAL A 145 1.17 -4.01 13.28
N LEU A 146 0.25 -4.06 12.33
CA LEU A 146 0.33 -3.38 11.05
C LEU A 146 -0.70 -2.26 11.01
N VAL A 147 -0.23 -1.06 10.70
CA VAL A 147 -1.06 0.12 10.42
C VAL A 147 -0.83 0.49 8.97
N THR A 148 -1.90 0.49 8.16
CA THR A 148 -1.85 0.99 6.78
C THR A 148 -2.61 2.31 6.67
N TYR A 149 -2.15 3.17 5.79
CA TYR A 149 -2.81 4.44 5.48
C TYR A 149 -2.25 5.03 4.19
N LYS A 150 -2.86 6.09 3.68
CA LYS A 150 -2.27 6.92 2.64
C LYS A 150 -2.11 8.34 3.16
N ALA A 151 -1.06 9.03 2.72
CA ALA A 151 -0.83 10.43 3.05
C ALA A 151 0.16 11.04 2.06
N ASP A 152 0.18 12.37 1.98
CA ASP A 152 1.20 13.05 1.20
C ASP A 152 2.57 12.90 1.85
N ALA A 153 3.56 12.51 1.07
CA ALA A 153 4.96 12.60 1.45
C ALA A 153 5.39 14.06 1.69
N PRO A 154 6.45 14.31 2.44
CA PRO A 154 7.09 15.62 2.44
C PRO A 154 7.42 16.08 1.02
N ALA A 155 7.26 17.36 0.74
CA ALA A 155 7.63 17.90 -0.55
C ALA A 155 9.12 17.64 -0.85
N ASP A 156 9.41 17.20 -2.07
CA ASP A 156 10.79 17.05 -2.53
C ASP A 156 11.53 18.41 -2.39
N PRO A 157 12.69 18.45 -1.74
CA PRO A 157 13.36 19.70 -1.41
C PRO A 157 13.91 20.46 -2.63
N VAL A 158 14.03 19.79 -3.78
CA VAL A 158 14.57 20.38 -5.01
C VAL A 158 13.44 20.81 -5.93
N THR A 159 12.46 19.94 -6.15
CA THR A 159 11.39 20.15 -7.13
C THR A 159 10.11 20.70 -6.53
N GLY A 160 9.95 20.62 -5.20
CA GLY A 160 8.71 20.94 -4.49
C GLY A 160 7.57 19.95 -4.73
N LYS A 161 7.82 18.87 -5.49
CA LYS A 161 6.80 17.87 -5.82
C LYS A 161 6.36 17.12 -4.56
N VAL A 162 5.05 16.96 -4.41
CA VAL A 162 4.43 16.15 -3.37
C VAL A 162 3.89 14.87 -4.00
N VAL A 163 4.21 13.73 -3.42
CA VAL A 163 3.71 12.41 -3.83
C VAL A 163 2.69 11.95 -2.81
N HIS A 164 1.61 11.33 -3.26
CA HIS A 164 0.64 10.69 -2.39
C HIS A 164 1.05 9.22 -2.20
N ASP A 165 1.45 8.87 -1.00
CA ASP A 165 2.03 7.58 -0.67
C ASP A 165 1.00 6.62 -0.07
N ALA A 166 1.12 5.35 -0.43
CA ALA A 166 0.63 4.22 0.35
C ALA A 166 1.70 3.88 1.41
N VAL A 167 1.27 3.70 2.65
CA VAL A 167 2.17 3.49 3.79
C VAL A 167 1.78 2.23 4.54
N GLU A 168 2.78 1.43 4.85
CA GLU A 168 2.70 0.30 5.76
C GLU A 168 3.64 0.53 6.95
N ARG A 169 3.10 0.52 8.17
CA ARG A 169 3.85 0.69 9.41
C ARG A 169 3.72 -0.57 10.24
N TYR A 170 4.84 -1.24 10.49
CA TYR A 170 4.96 -2.47 11.26
C TYR A 170 5.59 -2.18 12.62
N GLU A 171 4.91 -2.57 13.69
CA GLU A 171 5.34 -2.36 15.07
C GLU A 171 5.78 -3.70 15.66
N TYR A 172 7.08 -3.94 15.68
CA TYR A 172 7.73 -5.10 16.29
C TYR A 172 8.06 -4.79 17.75
N TRP A 173 7.91 -5.77 18.63
CA TRP A 173 8.25 -5.58 20.03
C TRP A 173 8.97 -6.80 20.62
N ARG A 174 9.98 -6.56 21.45
CA ARG A 174 10.65 -7.57 22.26
C ARG A 174 11.33 -6.93 23.46
N GLY A 175 11.04 -7.47 24.65
CA GLY A 175 11.81 -7.16 25.87
C GLY A 175 11.94 -5.67 26.19
N GLY A 176 10.83 -4.92 26.15
CA GLY A 176 10.83 -3.50 26.49
C GLY A 176 11.28 -2.57 25.34
N THR A 177 11.55 -3.12 24.16
CA THR A 177 11.97 -2.34 22.99
C THR A 177 10.94 -2.53 21.87
N GLU A 178 10.50 -1.42 21.31
CA GLU A 178 9.72 -1.38 20.09
C GLU A 178 10.57 -0.92 18.91
N ALA A 179 10.52 -1.67 17.82
CA ALA A 179 11.11 -1.32 16.54
C ALA A 179 9.98 -1.09 15.52
N ILE A 180 9.95 0.08 14.93
CA ILE A 180 8.90 0.51 14.04
C ILE A 180 9.47 0.65 12.64
N LEU A 181 9.02 -0.23 11.75
CA LEU A 181 9.42 -0.23 10.34
C LEU A 181 8.29 0.35 9.51
N THR A 182 8.53 1.51 8.90
CA THR A 182 7.58 2.19 8.02
C THR A 182 8.10 2.14 6.58
N LEU A 183 7.25 1.67 5.68
CA LEU A 183 7.48 1.57 4.25
C LEU A 183 6.50 2.50 3.55
N ALA A 184 6.98 3.35 2.65
CA ALA A 184 6.16 4.29 1.93
C ALA A 184 6.59 4.35 0.46
N GLY A 185 5.63 4.45 -0.44
CA GLY A 185 5.83 4.61 -1.87
C GLY A 185 4.55 5.10 -2.54
N PRO A 186 4.60 5.57 -3.79
CA PRO A 186 3.46 6.12 -4.48
C PRO A 186 2.25 5.19 -4.49
N VAL A 187 1.07 5.75 -4.30
CA VAL A 187 -0.18 4.99 -4.50
C VAL A 187 -0.22 4.45 -5.93
N GLY A 188 -0.42 3.14 -6.06
CA GLY A 188 -0.44 2.44 -7.34
C GLY A 188 0.89 1.83 -7.77
N ALA A 189 1.98 2.08 -7.05
CA ALA A 189 3.24 1.35 -7.26
C ALA A 189 3.12 -0.11 -6.79
N ASP A 190 3.70 -1.04 -7.54
CA ASP A 190 3.73 -2.46 -7.20
C ASP A 190 4.96 -2.78 -6.34
N ASN A 191 4.87 -2.49 -5.05
CA ASN A 191 5.93 -2.72 -4.08
C ASN A 191 5.61 -3.85 -3.08
N VAL A 192 4.60 -4.67 -3.34
CA VAL A 192 4.14 -5.72 -2.41
C VAL A 192 5.25 -6.72 -2.07
N ASP A 193 5.90 -7.27 -3.08
CA ASP A 193 6.95 -8.28 -2.89
C ASP A 193 8.25 -7.66 -2.34
N PRO A 194 8.76 -6.53 -2.85
CA PRO A 194 9.85 -5.80 -2.20
C PRO A 194 9.62 -5.51 -0.72
N TRP A 195 8.45 -5.01 -0.35
CA TRP A 195 8.13 -4.72 1.05
C TRP A 195 8.01 -5.98 1.90
N ARG A 196 7.54 -7.09 1.33
CA ARG A 196 7.54 -8.39 1.99
C ARG A 196 8.96 -8.86 2.28
N ILE A 197 9.90 -8.72 1.34
CA ILE A 197 11.31 -9.06 1.55
C ILE A 197 11.87 -8.30 2.75
N VAL A 198 11.60 -7.00 2.84
CA VAL A 198 12.07 -6.17 3.96
C VAL A 198 11.45 -6.63 5.28
N THR A 199 10.12 -6.72 5.35
CA THR A 199 9.40 -7.03 6.59
C THR A 199 9.62 -8.46 7.07
N ASP A 200 9.72 -9.43 6.16
CA ASP A 200 10.00 -10.83 6.49
C ASP A 200 11.47 -11.09 6.84
N SER A 201 12.36 -10.17 6.52
CA SER A 201 13.78 -10.27 6.88
C SER A 201 14.08 -9.84 8.32
N PHE A 202 13.16 -9.14 8.98
CA PHE A 202 13.38 -8.64 10.34
C PHE A 202 13.63 -9.81 11.31
N ARG A 203 14.69 -9.68 12.11
CA ARG A 203 15.09 -10.69 13.13
C ARG A 203 15.60 -9.99 14.37
N TRP A 204 15.06 -10.39 15.51
CA TRP A 204 15.63 -10.07 16.81
C TRP A 204 16.90 -10.91 17.04
N ARG A 205 17.87 -10.33 17.71
CA ARG A 205 19.12 -10.98 18.15
C ARG A 205 19.16 -11.14 19.65
#